data_85e6ee02aac38e15f10effd5690d882a
#
_entry.id   85e6ee02aac38e15f10effd5690d882a
#
_cell.length_a   1.000
_cell.length_b   1.000
_cell.length_c   1.000
_cell.angle_alpha   90.00
_cell.angle_beta   90.00
_cell.angle_gamma   90.00
#
_symmetry.space_group_name_H-M   'P 1'
#
loop_
_entity.id
_entity.type
_entity.pdbx_description
1 polymer ?
#
loop_
_entity_poly.entity_id
_entity_poly.type
_entity_poly.pdbx_seq_one_letter_code
_entity_poly.pdbx_strand_id
1 'polypeptide(L)'
;GPRTVYSDVYYHEMQMWANRGYFVFFCNPRGSDGRGTDFGNINGIYGTVDYQNLMDFTDEVLKRYPMIDPEHLGVTGGSYGGFMTNWIIGHTDRFHAAASQRSISNWVSFEHNSDIGHTFILNNQGANTRTDVELLWKQSPLQFAPNCKTPTLFIHSDEDYRCYMAEGLAMFSAIKRNG
;
A
#
# COMPACT_ATOMS: atom_id res chain seq x y z
N GLY A 1 -6.28 -1.71 -7.31
CA GLY A 1 -4.99 -1.57 -7.94
C GLY A 1 -4.62 -0.10 -8.11
N PRO A 2 -3.41 0.25 -8.57
CA PRO A 2 -3.03 1.65 -8.71
C PRO A 2 -3.92 2.40 -9.71
N ARG A 3 -4.41 1.77 -10.73
CA ARG A 3 -5.26 2.38 -11.78
C ARG A 3 -6.68 2.71 -11.34
N THR A 4 -7.13 2.18 -10.22
CA THR A 4 -8.47 2.48 -9.70
C THR A 4 -8.51 3.90 -9.14
N VAL A 5 -9.61 4.61 -9.40
CA VAL A 5 -9.84 5.96 -8.87
C VAL A 5 -10.96 5.96 -7.84
N TYR A 6 -10.79 6.74 -6.80
CA TYR A 6 -11.88 7.09 -5.90
C TYR A 6 -12.80 8.13 -6.59
N SER A 7 -14.09 7.97 -6.42
CA SER A 7 -15.14 8.85 -6.94
C SER A 7 -16.23 9.02 -5.89
N ASP A 8 -17.32 9.73 -6.21
CA ASP A 8 -18.44 10.03 -5.32
C ASP A 8 -19.36 8.81 -5.04
N VAL A 9 -18.76 7.62 -4.90
CA VAL A 9 -19.51 6.41 -4.55
C VAL A 9 -19.46 6.14 -3.06
N TYR A 10 -20.50 5.46 -2.57
CA TYR A 10 -20.54 5.02 -1.18
C TYR A 10 -19.48 3.95 -0.90
N TYR A 11 -18.58 4.27 0.02
CA TYR A 11 -17.60 3.35 0.57
C TYR A 11 -17.91 3.06 2.03
N HIS A 12 -18.37 1.85 2.31
CA HIS A 12 -18.82 1.45 3.65
C HIS A 12 -17.73 1.66 4.72
N GLU A 13 -16.51 1.21 4.45
CA GLU A 13 -15.40 1.32 5.40
C GLU A 13 -15.11 2.77 5.78
N MET A 14 -15.10 3.68 4.81
CA MET A 14 -14.87 5.10 5.07
C MET A 14 -15.98 5.72 5.91
N GLN A 15 -17.23 5.37 5.63
CA GLN A 15 -18.38 5.82 6.41
C GLN A 15 -18.36 5.26 7.84
N MET A 16 -17.97 4.02 7.99
CA MET A 16 -17.82 3.38 9.30
C MET A 16 -16.78 4.11 10.17
N TRP A 17 -15.63 4.47 9.62
CA TRP A 17 -14.61 5.24 10.34
C TRP A 17 -15.09 6.64 10.68
N ALA A 18 -15.68 7.35 9.72
CA ALA A 18 -16.24 8.69 9.95
C ALA A 18 -17.31 8.69 11.05
N ASN A 19 -18.21 7.71 11.06
CA ASN A 19 -19.23 7.54 12.10
C ASN A 19 -18.67 7.23 13.50
N ARG A 20 -17.41 6.82 13.58
CA ARG A 20 -16.68 6.58 14.83
C ARG A 20 -15.84 7.77 15.29
N GLY A 21 -15.98 8.91 14.60
CA GLY A 21 -15.31 10.16 14.95
C GLY A 21 -13.92 10.36 14.34
N TYR A 22 -13.53 9.53 13.36
CA TYR A 22 -12.28 9.71 12.64
C TYR A 22 -12.45 10.70 11.49
N PHE A 23 -11.45 11.52 11.25
CA PHE A 23 -11.28 12.19 9.97
C PHE A 23 -10.74 11.17 8.96
N VAL A 24 -11.46 10.94 7.87
CA VAL A 24 -11.07 9.99 6.83
C VAL A 24 -10.71 10.77 5.57
N PHE A 25 -9.50 10.57 5.07
CA PHE A 25 -9.04 11.22 3.84
C PHE A 25 -8.34 10.22 2.93
N PHE A 26 -8.48 10.45 1.66
CA PHE A 26 -7.91 9.62 0.59
C PHE A 26 -7.69 10.45 -0.65
N CYS A 27 -6.80 10.03 -1.52
CA CYS A 27 -6.55 10.69 -2.80
C CYS A 27 -6.28 9.67 -3.91
N ASN A 28 -6.20 10.16 -5.13
CA ASN A 28 -5.78 9.43 -6.31
C ASN A 28 -4.32 9.82 -6.63
N PRO A 29 -3.30 9.08 -6.14
CA PRO A 29 -1.90 9.37 -6.40
C PRO A 29 -1.52 9.08 -7.85
N ARG A 30 -0.31 9.38 -8.25
CA ARG A 30 0.26 8.88 -9.50
C ARG A 30 0.12 7.35 -9.58
N GLY A 31 -0.18 6.85 -10.78
CA GLY A 31 -0.61 5.47 -11.02
C GLY A 31 -2.12 5.31 -11.12
N SER A 32 -2.91 6.31 -10.72
CA SER A 32 -4.37 6.31 -10.88
C SER A 32 -4.76 6.74 -12.30
N ASP A 33 -5.88 6.19 -12.81
CA ASP A 33 -6.43 6.58 -14.11
C ASP A 33 -7.09 7.97 -14.08
N GLY A 34 -7.47 8.47 -15.25
CA GLY A 34 -8.28 9.67 -15.43
C GLY A 34 -7.50 10.99 -15.61
N ARG A 35 -6.15 10.95 -15.53
CA ARG A 35 -5.29 12.14 -15.68
C ARG A 35 -4.23 12.00 -16.78
N GLY A 36 -4.47 11.11 -17.75
CA GLY A 36 -3.57 10.84 -18.86
C GLY A 36 -2.48 9.83 -18.54
N THR A 37 -1.78 9.39 -19.60
CA THR A 37 -0.82 8.28 -19.53
C THR A 37 0.38 8.59 -18.62
N ASP A 38 0.91 9.80 -18.67
CA ASP A 38 2.08 10.19 -17.89
C ASP A 38 1.81 10.19 -16.38
N PHE A 39 0.57 10.49 -16.00
CA PHE A 39 0.15 10.41 -14.58
C PHE A 39 -0.11 8.96 -14.18
N GLY A 40 -0.76 8.18 -15.05
CA GLY A 40 -1.14 6.79 -14.77
C GLY A 40 0.01 5.79 -14.85
N ASN A 41 1.12 6.13 -15.51
CA ASN A 41 2.24 5.20 -15.69
C ASN A 41 3.26 5.33 -14.56
N ILE A 42 3.28 4.36 -13.67
CA ILE A 42 4.31 4.18 -12.64
C ILE A 42 5.02 2.82 -12.78
N ASN A 43 5.08 2.29 -14.01
CA ASN A 43 5.71 1.00 -14.28
C ASN A 43 7.18 1.00 -13.84
N GLY A 44 7.56 0.04 -12.99
CA GLY A 44 8.92 -0.11 -12.47
C GLY A 44 9.33 0.89 -11.38
N ILE A 45 8.41 1.73 -10.90
CA ILE A 45 8.69 2.77 -9.88
C ILE A 45 7.66 2.77 -8.74
N TYR A 46 7.04 1.63 -8.44
CA TYR A 46 6.12 1.50 -7.31
C TYR A 46 6.84 1.84 -5.98
N GLY A 47 6.13 2.52 -5.10
CA GLY A 47 6.67 2.97 -3.81
C GLY A 47 7.54 4.23 -3.88
N THR A 48 7.58 4.92 -5.02
CA THR A 48 8.34 6.17 -5.18
C THR A 48 7.41 7.38 -5.27
N VAL A 49 7.00 7.75 -6.48
CA VAL A 49 6.14 8.93 -6.71
C VAL A 49 4.73 8.77 -6.15
N ASP A 50 4.19 7.57 -6.15
CA ASP A 50 2.91 7.23 -5.53
C ASP A 50 2.95 7.39 -4.01
N TYR A 51 4.00 6.89 -3.35
CA TYR A 51 4.27 7.10 -1.93
C TYR A 51 4.42 8.59 -1.60
N GLN A 52 5.26 9.32 -2.37
CA GLN A 52 5.49 10.75 -2.13
C GLN A 52 4.19 11.54 -2.23
N ASN A 53 3.33 11.25 -3.23
CA ASN A 53 2.04 11.93 -3.35
C ASN A 53 1.14 11.71 -2.14
N LEU A 54 1.16 10.52 -1.52
CA LEU A 54 0.40 10.26 -0.30
C LEU A 54 0.95 11.04 0.90
N MET A 55 2.27 11.17 1.00
CA MET A 55 2.90 11.97 2.06
C MET A 55 2.58 13.46 1.90
N ASP A 56 2.76 14.01 0.69
CA ASP A 56 2.43 15.41 0.37
C ASP A 56 0.94 15.71 0.60
N PHE A 57 0.07 14.78 0.21
CA PHE A 57 -1.37 14.90 0.46
C PHE A 57 -1.70 14.91 1.95
N THR A 58 -1.05 14.06 2.73
CA THR A 58 -1.21 14.03 4.19
C THR A 58 -0.78 15.36 4.80
N ASP A 59 0.35 15.94 4.37
CA ASP A 59 0.81 17.25 4.81
C ASP A 59 -0.19 18.36 4.48
N GLU A 60 -0.73 18.36 3.27
CA GLU A 60 -1.72 19.35 2.85
C GLU A 60 -3.04 19.22 3.63
N VAL A 61 -3.48 17.99 3.94
CA VAL A 61 -4.66 17.76 4.77
C VAL A 61 -4.45 18.30 6.18
N LEU A 62 -3.34 17.99 6.83
CA LEU A 62 -3.04 18.49 8.18
C LEU A 62 -2.92 20.00 8.23
N LYS A 63 -2.37 20.61 7.19
CA LYS A 63 -2.28 22.08 7.06
C LYS A 63 -3.65 22.72 6.92
N ARG A 64 -4.56 22.14 6.12
CA ARG A 64 -5.92 22.68 5.89
C ARG A 64 -6.86 22.45 7.06
N TYR A 65 -6.65 21.38 7.81
CA TYR A 65 -7.55 20.94 8.88
C TYR A 65 -6.77 20.83 10.20
N PRO A 66 -6.43 21.95 10.84
CA PRO A 66 -5.58 21.98 12.04
C PRO A 66 -6.26 21.35 13.28
N MET A 67 -7.52 20.94 13.19
CA MET A 67 -8.21 20.17 14.22
C MET A 67 -7.83 18.67 14.19
N ILE A 68 -7.16 18.19 13.13
CA ILE A 68 -6.66 16.81 13.07
C ILE A 68 -5.39 16.71 13.90
N ASP A 69 -5.39 15.76 14.84
CA ASP A 69 -4.24 15.49 15.66
C ASP A 69 -3.18 14.69 14.87
N PRO A 70 -2.00 15.27 14.60
CA PRO A 70 -0.95 14.59 13.85
C PRO A 70 -0.31 13.42 14.61
N GLU A 71 -0.47 13.36 15.95
CA GLU A 71 0.04 12.27 16.78
C GLU A 71 -0.90 11.06 16.81
N HIS A 72 -2.04 11.12 16.13
CA HIS A 72 -3.02 10.03 16.07
C HIS A 72 -3.40 9.67 14.62
N LEU A 73 -2.41 9.61 13.73
CA LEU A 73 -2.62 9.19 12.35
C LEU A 73 -2.60 7.67 12.22
N GLY A 74 -3.60 7.14 11.49
CA GLY A 74 -3.62 5.74 11.07
C GLY A 74 -3.55 5.60 9.56
N VAL A 75 -3.03 4.48 9.06
CA VAL A 75 -3.00 4.14 7.63
C VAL A 75 -3.61 2.78 7.38
N THR A 76 -4.45 2.69 6.35
CA THR A 76 -5.07 1.41 5.95
C THR A 76 -5.25 1.34 4.44
N GLY A 77 -5.26 0.14 3.93
CA GLY A 77 -5.58 -0.12 2.53
C GLY A 77 -5.56 -1.61 2.20
N GLY A 78 -6.23 -1.96 1.12
CA GLY A 78 -6.32 -3.33 0.65
C GLY A 78 -5.71 -3.52 -0.74
N SER A 79 -5.19 -4.72 -1.05
CA SER A 79 -4.58 -5.03 -2.33
C SER A 79 -3.36 -4.13 -2.59
N TYR A 80 -3.36 -3.31 -3.66
CA TYR A 80 -2.36 -2.25 -3.83
C TYR A 80 -2.29 -1.30 -2.62
N GLY A 81 -3.42 -0.95 -2.01
CA GLY A 81 -3.46 -0.16 -0.78
C GLY A 81 -2.80 -0.89 0.41
N GLY A 82 -2.88 -2.22 0.47
CA GLY A 82 -2.16 -3.05 1.42
C GLY A 82 -0.65 -3.06 1.16
N PHE A 83 -0.24 -3.17 -0.12
CA PHE A 83 1.15 -2.94 -0.54
C PHE A 83 1.65 -1.58 -0.06
N MET A 84 0.90 -0.52 -0.33
CA MET A 84 1.29 0.84 0.06
C MET A 84 1.29 1.03 1.58
N THR A 85 0.36 0.41 2.32
CA THR A 85 0.39 0.41 3.78
C THR A 85 1.67 -0.23 4.31
N ASN A 86 2.05 -1.41 3.80
CA ASN A 86 3.30 -2.09 4.14
C ASN A 86 4.54 -1.24 3.77
N TRP A 87 4.48 -0.56 2.63
CA TRP A 87 5.56 0.33 2.18
C TRP A 87 5.72 1.52 3.12
N ILE A 88 4.63 2.21 3.44
CA ILE A 88 4.62 3.39 4.32
C ILE A 88 5.23 3.06 5.68
N ILE A 89 4.78 2.01 6.35
CA ILE A 89 5.26 1.65 7.70
C ILE A 89 6.72 1.20 7.74
N GLY A 90 7.29 0.81 6.60
CA GLY A 90 8.71 0.50 6.46
C GLY A 90 9.58 1.74 6.15
N HIS A 91 8.97 2.90 5.82
CA HIS A 91 9.68 4.10 5.38
C HIS A 91 9.47 5.32 6.29
N THR A 92 8.47 5.32 7.16
CA THR A 92 8.19 6.44 8.07
C THR A 92 7.51 5.97 9.33
N ASP A 93 7.82 6.61 10.45
CA ASP A 93 7.17 6.39 11.77
C ASP A 93 5.97 7.34 11.99
N ARG A 94 5.54 8.06 10.94
CA ARG A 94 4.48 9.09 11.00
C ARG A 94 3.12 8.54 11.43
N PHE A 95 2.83 7.28 11.12
CA PHE A 95 1.55 6.66 11.42
C PHE A 95 1.66 5.81 12.68
N HIS A 96 0.77 6.05 13.65
CA HIS A 96 0.78 5.41 14.96
C HIS A 96 0.03 4.08 14.99
N ALA A 97 -0.74 3.77 13.94
CA ALA A 97 -1.38 2.48 13.74
C ALA A 97 -1.54 2.19 12.25
N ALA A 98 -1.51 0.93 11.88
CA ALA A 98 -1.75 0.50 10.51
C ALA A 98 -2.68 -0.71 10.44
N ALA A 99 -3.49 -0.80 9.37
CA ALA A 99 -4.24 -2.00 9.03
C ALA A 99 -3.95 -2.39 7.57
N SER A 100 -3.15 -3.43 7.41
CA SER A 100 -2.76 -3.98 6.10
C SER A 100 -3.72 -5.08 5.70
N GLN A 101 -4.49 -4.85 4.63
CA GLN A 101 -5.57 -5.74 4.23
C GLN A 101 -5.23 -6.42 2.91
N ARG A 102 -5.37 -7.77 2.83
CA ARG A 102 -5.10 -8.55 1.61
C ARG A 102 -3.94 -7.95 0.81
N SER A 103 -2.82 -7.82 1.48
CA SER A 103 -1.69 -7.02 1.02
C SER A 103 -0.71 -7.79 0.15
N ILE A 104 0.21 -7.06 -0.45
CA ILE A 104 1.36 -7.59 -1.16
C ILE A 104 2.60 -7.11 -0.43
N SER A 105 3.53 -8.01 -0.16
CA SER A 105 4.79 -7.70 0.52
C SER A 105 6.02 -7.97 -0.34
N ASN A 106 5.91 -8.88 -1.30
CA ASN A 106 7.05 -9.33 -2.10
C ASN A 106 6.63 -9.59 -3.56
N TRP A 107 7.08 -8.74 -4.48
CA TRP A 107 6.77 -8.87 -5.91
C TRP A 107 7.39 -10.11 -6.57
N VAL A 108 8.48 -10.66 -5.99
CA VAL A 108 9.10 -11.89 -6.49
C VAL A 108 8.18 -13.10 -6.26
N SER A 109 7.61 -13.24 -5.06
CA SER A 109 6.65 -14.31 -4.77
C SER A 109 5.30 -14.07 -5.47
N PHE A 110 4.84 -12.82 -5.53
CA PHE A 110 3.58 -12.46 -6.16
C PHE A 110 3.53 -12.88 -7.64
N GLU A 111 4.64 -12.79 -8.39
CA GLU A 111 4.71 -13.21 -9.79
C GLU A 111 4.25 -14.67 -9.98
N HIS A 112 4.56 -15.54 -9.01
CA HIS A 112 4.35 -16.97 -9.14
C HIS A 112 3.15 -17.51 -8.35
N ASN A 113 2.66 -16.77 -7.36
CA ASN A 113 1.58 -17.21 -6.50
C ASN A 113 0.21 -16.61 -6.84
N SER A 114 0.19 -15.41 -7.44
CA SER A 114 -1.06 -14.74 -7.82
C SER A 114 -1.63 -15.31 -9.12
N ASP A 115 -2.97 -15.38 -9.20
CA ASP A 115 -3.70 -15.74 -10.42
C ASP A 115 -3.43 -14.78 -11.60
N ILE A 116 -2.99 -13.54 -11.32
CA ILE A 116 -2.59 -12.55 -12.33
C ILE A 116 -1.08 -12.26 -12.31
N GLY A 117 -0.32 -12.94 -11.46
CA GLY A 117 1.06 -12.57 -11.12
C GLY A 117 1.94 -12.30 -12.31
N HIS A 118 2.04 -13.26 -13.24
CA HIS A 118 2.88 -13.12 -14.43
C HIS A 118 2.51 -11.89 -15.28
N THR A 119 1.22 -11.73 -15.58
CA THR A 119 0.75 -10.60 -16.42
C THR A 119 0.87 -9.27 -15.70
N PHE A 120 0.57 -9.26 -14.39
CA PHE A 120 0.65 -8.04 -13.59
C PHE A 120 2.10 -7.54 -13.49
N ILE A 121 3.04 -8.42 -13.18
CA ILE A 121 4.46 -8.08 -13.03
C ILE A 121 5.03 -7.53 -14.33
N LEU A 122 4.79 -8.18 -15.47
CA LEU A 122 5.24 -7.70 -16.77
C LEU A 122 4.75 -6.28 -17.09
N ASN A 123 3.51 -5.97 -16.71
CA ASN A 123 2.87 -4.71 -17.09
C ASN A 123 3.07 -3.59 -16.07
N ASN A 124 3.52 -3.88 -14.84
CA ASN A 124 3.52 -2.88 -13.76
C ASN A 124 4.83 -2.74 -13.00
N GLN A 125 5.71 -3.76 -12.98
CA GLN A 125 6.92 -3.71 -12.15
C GLN A 125 8.20 -3.41 -12.93
N GLY A 126 8.12 -3.28 -14.26
CA GLY A 126 9.27 -2.96 -15.11
C GLY A 126 10.25 -4.11 -15.31
N ALA A 127 10.06 -5.22 -14.62
CA ALA A 127 10.90 -6.41 -14.68
C ALA A 127 10.09 -7.66 -14.30
N ASN A 128 10.70 -8.83 -14.41
CA ASN A 128 10.21 -10.09 -13.87
C ASN A 128 11.38 -10.90 -13.28
N THR A 129 11.10 -12.03 -12.67
CA THR A 129 12.12 -12.86 -12.00
C THR A 129 13.23 -13.39 -12.93
N ARG A 130 13.01 -13.35 -14.26
CA ARG A 130 14.00 -13.77 -15.26
C ARG A 130 14.84 -12.61 -15.80
N THR A 131 14.36 -11.38 -15.70
CA THR A 131 15.01 -10.20 -16.28
C THR A 131 15.75 -9.37 -15.24
N ASP A 132 15.09 -9.04 -14.11
CA ASP A 132 15.69 -8.25 -13.03
C ASP A 132 14.95 -8.50 -11.72
N VAL A 133 15.35 -9.54 -10.99
CA VAL A 133 14.79 -9.88 -9.69
C VAL A 133 15.12 -8.82 -8.62
N GLU A 134 16.25 -8.12 -8.76
CA GLU A 134 16.66 -7.08 -7.82
C GLU A 134 15.72 -5.88 -7.89
N LEU A 135 15.25 -5.50 -9.08
CA LEU A 135 14.26 -4.44 -9.24
C LEU A 135 12.94 -4.81 -8.56
N LEU A 136 12.49 -6.07 -8.70
CA LEU A 136 11.29 -6.55 -7.98
C LEU A 136 11.49 -6.48 -6.47
N TRP A 137 12.64 -6.90 -5.98
CA TRP A 137 12.94 -6.86 -4.55
C TRP A 137 13.00 -5.42 -4.02
N LYS A 138 13.62 -4.49 -4.75
CA LYS A 138 13.67 -3.07 -4.39
C LYS A 138 12.28 -2.42 -4.26
N GLN A 139 11.30 -2.89 -5.01
CA GLN A 139 9.91 -2.44 -4.93
C GLN A 139 9.09 -3.23 -3.91
N SER A 140 9.67 -4.21 -3.22
CA SER A 140 8.97 -5.09 -2.28
C SER A 140 9.01 -4.55 -0.84
N PRO A 141 7.85 -4.29 -0.21
CA PRO A 141 7.80 -3.78 1.17
C PRO A 141 8.53 -4.66 2.19
N LEU A 142 8.56 -5.97 1.96
CA LEU A 142 9.19 -6.94 2.85
C LEU A 142 10.67 -6.63 3.11
N GLN A 143 11.37 -6.01 2.15
CA GLN A 143 12.75 -5.57 2.30
C GLN A 143 12.90 -4.57 3.46
N PHE A 144 11.88 -3.75 3.70
CA PHE A 144 11.90 -2.66 4.67
C PHE A 144 11.21 -3.01 5.99
N ALA A 145 10.69 -4.23 6.13
CA ALA A 145 10.05 -4.70 7.36
C ALA A 145 10.92 -4.52 8.63
N PRO A 146 12.26 -4.66 8.59
CA PRO A 146 13.11 -4.40 9.76
C PRO A 146 13.03 -2.97 10.31
N ASN A 147 12.61 -2.00 9.49
CA ASN A 147 12.49 -0.60 9.91
C ASN A 147 11.14 -0.29 10.58
N CYS A 148 10.15 -1.19 10.44
CA CYS A 148 8.79 -0.95 10.90
C CYS A 148 8.70 -0.95 12.42
N LYS A 149 8.14 0.15 12.98
CA LYS A 149 7.81 0.29 14.40
C LYS A 149 6.31 0.45 14.64
N THR A 150 5.55 0.73 13.59
CA THR A 150 4.11 0.98 13.67
C THR A 150 3.35 -0.29 14.04
N PRO A 151 2.55 -0.30 15.12
CA PRO A 151 1.64 -1.40 15.43
C PRO A 151 0.72 -1.66 14.24
N THR A 152 0.73 -2.89 13.72
CA THR A 152 0.06 -3.22 12.47
C THR A 152 -0.86 -4.41 12.61
N LEU A 153 -2.14 -4.21 12.25
CA LEU A 153 -3.11 -5.28 12.08
C LEU A 153 -3.03 -5.82 10.64
N PHE A 154 -2.94 -7.14 10.50
CA PHE A 154 -3.05 -7.82 9.20
C PHE A 154 -4.41 -8.49 9.06
N ILE A 155 -5.10 -8.22 7.95
CA ILE A 155 -6.40 -8.81 7.60
C ILE A 155 -6.26 -9.49 6.25
N HIS A 156 -6.43 -10.80 6.20
CA HIS A 156 -6.27 -11.59 4.99
C HIS A 156 -7.22 -12.78 4.97
N SER A 157 -7.70 -13.15 3.79
CA SER A 157 -8.48 -14.36 3.57
C SER A 157 -7.57 -15.51 3.14
N ASP A 158 -7.87 -16.70 3.59
CA ASP A 158 -7.14 -17.93 3.23
C ASP A 158 -7.41 -18.38 1.78
N GLU A 159 -8.56 -18.00 1.21
CA GLU A 159 -8.93 -18.26 -0.18
C GLU A 159 -8.70 -17.03 -1.11
N ASP A 160 -7.79 -16.14 -0.76
CA ASP A 160 -7.39 -15.04 -1.64
C ASP A 160 -6.34 -15.51 -2.64
N TYR A 161 -6.77 -15.79 -3.86
CA TYR A 161 -5.89 -16.22 -4.96
C TYR A 161 -5.28 -15.05 -5.73
N ARG A 162 -5.69 -13.81 -5.45
CA ARG A 162 -5.15 -12.59 -6.05
C ARG A 162 -3.95 -12.06 -5.26
N CYS A 163 -4.19 -11.70 -4.01
CA CYS A 163 -3.14 -11.37 -3.05
C CYS A 163 -3.01 -12.55 -2.10
N TYR A 164 -2.15 -13.50 -2.43
CA TYR A 164 -2.06 -14.76 -1.70
C TYR A 164 -1.76 -14.52 -0.21
N MET A 165 -2.41 -15.26 0.69
CA MET A 165 -2.29 -15.07 2.15
C MET A 165 -0.83 -15.07 2.63
N ALA A 166 0.05 -15.81 1.96
CA ALA A 166 1.48 -15.83 2.28
C ALA A 166 2.15 -14.44 2.23
N GLU A 167 1.64 -13.52 1.40
CA GLU A 167 2.15 -12.15 1.34
C GLU A 167 1.93 -11.40 2.67
N GLY A 168 0.71 -11.50 3.22
CA GLY A 168 0.39 -10.91 4.53
C GLY A 168 1.16 -11.59 5.67
N LEU A 169 1.25 -12.92 5.65
CA LEU A 169 1.98 -13.70 6.66
C LEU A 169 3.49 -13.42 6.64
N ALA A 170 4.08 -13.22 5.46
CA ALA A 170 5.50 -12.89 5.34
C ALA A 170 5.81 -11.54 6.01
N MET A 171 5.00 -10.51 5.71
CA MET A 171 5.16 -9.18 6.31
C MET A 171 4.92 -9.22 7.83
N PHE A 172 3.83 -9.87 8.27
CA PHE A 172 3.53 -10.07 9.69
C PHE A 172 4.71 -10.73 10.43
N SER A 173 5.23 -11.84 9.87
CA SER A 173 6.33 -12.59 10.49
C SER A 173 7.61 -11.78 10.55
N ALA A 174 7.88 -10.97 9.52
CA ALA A 174 9.06 -10.11 9.47
C ALA A 174 8.98 -8.99 10.52
N ILE A 175 7.84 -8.30 10.62
CA ILE A 175 7.63 -7.22 11.59
C ILE A 175 7.63 -7.74 13.02
N LYS A 176 7.02 -8.90 13.27
CA LYS A 176 6.99 -9.51 14.61
C LYS A 176 8.39 -9.76 15.21
N ARG A 177 9.44 -9.82 14.38
CA ARG A 177 10.82 -9.97 14.85
C ARG A 177 11.43 -8.68 15.39
N ASN A 178 10.78 -7.56 15.18
CA ASN A 178 11.26 -6.26 15.67
C ASN A 178 10.93 -6.02 17.17
N GLY A 179 10.08 -6.85 17.77
CA GLY A 179 9.68 -6.77 19.19
C GLY A 179 8.19 -6.87 19.38
#